data_16ff6101766277b41065f634e9edb725
#
_entry.id   16ff6101766277b41065f634e9edb725
#
_cell.length_a   1.000
_cell.length_b   1.000
_cell.length_c   1.000
_cell.angle_alpha   90.00
_cell.angle_beta   90.00
_cell.angle_gamma   90.00
#
_symmetry.space_group_name_H-M   'P 1'
#
loop_
_entity.id
_entity.type
_entity.pdbx_description
1 polymer ?
#
loop_
_entity_poly.entity_id
_entity_poly.type
_entity_poly.pdbx_seq_one_letter_code
_entity_poly.pdbx_strand_id
1 'polypeptide(L)'
;TLGLILTAGLFAGCGKKETAESGNATDKIVTSSAQTENGNVDVDLSIFAAKSLNSVMDEICAAYTKEHPNVNFQNNYDSSGTLMAQIKEGAKCNIFFSAGVAQMDELQNGYEAGSVVDDTRVDLLNNQVCLVTYKNSGTAVTSFADISKAKNMALADGTVPVGQYTRVALVNSKMVEGDASKPQD
;
A
#
# COMPACT_ATOMS: atom_id res chain seq x y z
N THR A 1 26.14 -15.34 -37.22
CA THR A 1 25.36 -15.87 -38.35
C THR A 1 23.91 -15.98 -37.93
N LEU A 2 23.12 -15.06 -38.27
CA LEU A 2 22.29 -14.83 -39.47
C LEU A 2 20.93 -15.55 -39.36
N GLY A 3 19.83 -14.82 -39.43
CA GLY A 3 18.50 -15.34 -39.66
C GLY A 3 17.37 -14.37 -39.36
N LEU A 4 17.29 -13.31 -40.18
CA LEU A 4 16.17 -12.37 -40.26
C LEU A 4 15.10 -12.99 -41.21
N ILE A 5 13.86 -13.16 -40.78
CA ILE A 5 12.73 -13.39 -41.68
C ILE A 5 11.60 -12.40 -41.32
N LEU A 6 11.43 -11.48 -42.26
CA LEU A 6 10.34 -10.51 -42.38
C LEU A 6 9.27 -11.12 -43.29
N THR A 7 8.01 -11.23 -42.83
CA THR A 7 6.89 -11.48 -43.75
C THR A 7 5.82 -10.39 -43.55
N ALA A 8 5.76 -9.52 -44.53
CA ALA A 8 4.67 -8.57 -44.75
C ALA A 8 3.50 -9.33 -45.42
N GLY A 9 2.29 -9.18 -44.90
CA GLY A 9 1.05 -9.61 -45.52
C GLY A 9 0.12 -8.42 -45.72
N LEU A 10 0.10 -7.93 -46.94
CA LEU A 10 -0.93 -7.00 -47.42
C LEU A 10 -2.23 -7.79 -47.71
N PHE A 11 -3.35 -7.29 -47.18
CA PHE A 11 -4.66 -7.58 -47.76
C PHE A 11 -5.36 -6.29 -48.08
N ALA A 12 -5.45 -5.99 -49.35
CA ALA A 12 -6.35 -5.01 -49.95
C ALA A 12 -7.68 -5.70 -50.27
N GLY A 13 -8.79 -5.07 -49.99
CA GLY A 13 -10.14 -5.50 -50.37
C GLY A 13 -11.07 -4.30 -50.50
N CYS A 14 -11.29 -3.88 -51.76
CA CYS A 14 -12.29 -2.94 -52.29
C CYS A 14 -13.69 -3.18 -51.70
N GLY A 15 -14.44 -2.13 -51.31
CA GLY A 15 -15.17 -1.20 -52.18
C GLY A 15 -16.64 -1.54 -52.28
N LYS A 16 -17.52 -0.68 -51.76
CA LYS A 16 -18.71 -0.25 -52.48
C LYS A 16 -19.31 1.02 -51.78
N LYS A 17 -19.51 1.96 -52.63
CA LYS A 17 -20.17 3.25 -52.41
C LYS A 17 -21.60 3.06 -52.88
N GLU A 18 -22.60 3.43 -52.07
CA GLU A 18 -23.93 3.76 -52.57
C GLU A 18 -24.52 4.96 -51.81
N THR A 19 -25.17 5.74 -52.59
CA THR A 19 -25.58 7.12 -52.46
C THR A 19 -26.81 7.33 -51.59
N ALA A 20 -26.88 8.57 -51.11
CA ALA A 20 -27.89 9.32 -50.43
C ALA A 20 -29.38 9.04 -50.74
N GLU A 21 -30.22 9.10 -49.70
CA GLU A 21 -31.52 9.76 -49.81
C GLU A 21 -31.96 10.42 -48.50
N SER A 22 -32.49 11.63 -48.67
CA SER A 22 -33.00 12.57 -47.69
C SER A 22 -34.33 12.08 -47.14
N GLY A 23 -34.49 12.11 -45.81
CA GLY A 23 -35.76 11.86 -45.14
C GLY A 23 -35.84 12.62 -43.82
N ASN A 24 -36.52 13.76 -43.88
CA ASN A 24 -36.91 14.61 -42.76
C ASN A 24 -37.91 13.85 -41.87
N ALA A 25 -37.63 13.66 -40.57
CA ALA A 25 -38.65 13.37 -39.59
C ALA A 25 -38.23 13.74 -38.17
N THR A 26 -38.79 14.87 -37.74
CA THR A 26 -39.31 15.15 -36.40
C THR A 26 -38.52 14.70 -35.17
N ASP A 27 -37.93 15.67 -34.58
CA ASP A 27 -37.65 15.90 -33.19
C ASP A 27 -38.57 15.13 -32.24
N LYS A 28 -38.09 14.08 -31.62
CA LYS A 28 -38.62 13.52 -30.38
C LYS A 28 -37.53 13.71 -29.30
N ILE A 29 -37.66 14.84 -28.63
CA ILE A 29 -37.02 15.03 -27.33
C ILE A 29 -37.52 13.90 -26.43
N VAL A 30 -36.72 12.84 -26.31
CA VAL A 30 -36.87 11.87 -25.22
C VAL A 30 -36.25 12.55 -24.01
N THR A 31 -37.12 13.17 -23.22
CA THR A 31 -36.81 13.55 -21.86
C THR A 31 -36.57 12.25 -21.12
N SER A 32 -35.32 11.82 -21.08
CA SER A 32 -34.88 10.81 -20.16
C SER A 32 -35.02 11.40 -18.78
N SER A 33 -36.14 11.11 -18.14
CA SER A 33 -36.29 11.23 -16.70
C SER A 33 -35.14 10.43 -16.08
N ALA A 34 -34.15 11.13 -15.56
CA ALA A 34 -33.15 10.57 -14.69
C ALA A 34 -33.93 10.01 -13.47
N GLN A 35 -34.31 8.74 -13.55
CA GLN A 35 -34.57 7.96 -12.36
C GLN A 35 -33.25 7.91 -11.61
N THR A 36 -33.20 8.61 -10.51
CA THR A 36 -32.20 8.43 -9.47
C THR A 36 -32.49 7.04 -8.86
N GLU A 37 -32.08 5.99 -9.54
CA GLU A 37 -31.88 4.71 -8.91
C GLU A 37 -30.77 4.96 -7.90
N ASN A 38 -31.10 4.91 -6.62
CA ASN A 38 -30.15 4.67 -5.52
C ASN A 38 -29.59 3.24 -5.68
N GLY A 39 -29.00 2.96 -6.82
CA GLY A 39 -28.19 1.78 -7.05
C GLY A 39 -26.93 1.96 -6.25
N ASN A 40 -26.81 1.21 -5.16
CA ASN A 40 -25.58 1.12 -4.39
C ASN A 40 -24.51 0.55 -5.33
N VAL A 41 -23.67 1.41 -5.88
CA VAL A 41 -22.61 1.01 -6.80
C VAL A 41 -21.55 0.26 -5.99
N ASP A 42 -21.18 -0.94 -6.46
CA ASP A 42 -20.11 -1.71 -5.84
C ASP A 42 -18.79 -0.94 -5.91
N VAL A 43 -18.09 -0.85 -4.80
CA VAL A 43 -16.83 -0.14 -4.64
C VAL A 43 -15.75 -1.10 -4.18
N ASP A 44 -14.70 -1.24 -4.96
CA ASP A 44 -13.51 -2.00 -4.58
C ASP A 44 -12.47 -1.08 -3.94
N LEU A 45 -12.12 -1.34 -2.69
CA LEU A 45 -11.08 -0.63 -1.94
C LEU A 45 -9.88 -1.54 -1.69
N SER A 46 -8.74 -1.17 -2.25
CA SER A 46 -7.46 -1.81 -1.99
C SER A 46 -6.79 -1.15 -0.79
N ILE A 47 -6.61 -1.90 0.29
CA ILE A 47 -5.94 -1.45 1.52
C ILE A 47 -4.59 -2.15 1.64
N PHE A 48 -3.53 -1.35 1.70
CA PHE A 48 -2.19 -1.82 2.04
C PHE A 48 -1.94 -1.48 3.50
N ALA A 49 -1.66 -2.48 4.34
CA ALA A 49 -1.46 -2.24 5.76
C ALA A 49 -0.26 -3.03 6.30
N ALA A 50 0.49 -2.41 7.21
CA ALA A 50 1.58 -3.08 7.90
C ALA A 50 1.09 -4.41 8.50
N LYS A 51 1.88 -5.47 8.35
CA LYS A 51 1.51 -6.85 8.71
C LYS A 51 1.02 -7.00 10.17
N SER A 52 1.52 -6.16 11.06
CA SER A 52 1.07 -6.13 12.46
C SER A 52 -0.39 -5.71 12.65
N LEU A 53 -1.00 -5.11 11.63
CA LEU A 53 -2.38 -4.62 11.65
C LEU A 53 -3.38 -5.62 11.08
N ASN A 54 -2.95 -6.77 10.52
CA ASN A 54 -3.82 -7.64 9.72
C ASN A 54 -5.12 -8.03 10.45
N SER A 55 -5.03 -8.57 11.67
CA SER A 55 -6.21 -9.03 12.40
C SER A 55 -7.19 -7.90 12.72
N VAL A 56 -6.69 -6.75 13.16
CA VAL A 56 -7.55 -5.60 13.47
C VAL A 56 -8.16 -4.98 12.22
N MET A 57 -7.42 -4.95 11.11
CA MET A 57 -7.95 -4.45 9.84
C MET A 57 -9.03 -5.37 9.27
N ASP A 58 -8.86 -6.69 9.38
CA ASP A 58 -9.89 -7.64 8.96
C ASP A 58 -11.18 -7.47 9.78
N GLU A 59 -11.07 -7.24 11.09
CA GLU A 59 -12.22 -6.95 11.94
C GLU A 59 -12.90 -5.62 11.57
N ILE A 60 -12.13 -4.57 11.30
CA ILE A 60 -12.64 -3.25 10.87
C ILE A 60 -13.35 -3.39 9.53
N CYS A 61 -12.73 -4.03 8.54
CA CYS A 61 -13.33 -4.24 7.22
C CYS A 61 -14.62 -5.05 7.32
N ALA A 62 -14.63 -6.12 8.13
CA ALA A 62 -15.82 -6.92 8.34
C ALA A 62 -16.97 -6.15 9.04
N ALA A 63 -16.64 -5.26 9.97
CA ALA A 63 -17.63 -4.39 10.61
C ALA A 63 -18.18 -3.36 9.63
N TYR A 64 -17.32 -2.74 8.83
CA TYR A 64 -17.72 -1.74 7.84
C TYR A 64 -18.62 -2.33 6.75
N THR A 65 -18.29 -3.52 6.24
CA THR A 65 -19.09 -4.20 5.20
C THR A 65 -20.53 -4.54 5.69
N LYS A 66 -20.73 -4.72 6.99
CA LYS A 66 -22.09 -4.94 7.51
C LYS A 66 -23.01 -3.72 7.31
N GLU A 67 -22.44 -2.53 7.40
CA GLU A 67 -23.17 -1.26 7.23
C GLU A 67 -23.12 -0.78 5.76
N HIS A 68 -22.08 -1.21 5.01
CA HIS A 68 -21.84 -0.84 3.62
C HIS A 68 -21.60 -2.09 2.75
N PRO A 69 -22.63 -2.90 2.47
CA PRO A 69 -22.51 -4.19 1.80
C PRO A 69 -22.02 -4.10 0.35
N ASN A 70 -22.02 -2.91 -0.25
CA ASN A 70 -21.49 -2.63 -1.57
C ASN A 70 -19.97 -2.34 -1.60
N VAL A 71 -19.30 -2.35 -0.43
CA VAL A 71 -17.86 -2.11 -0.37
C VAL A 71 -17.13 -3.43 -0.23
N ASN A 72 -16.25 -3.72 -1.21
CA ASN A 72 -15.40 -4.89 -1.24
C ASN A 72 -13.97 -4.49 -0.89
N PHE A 73 -13.41 -5.06 0.16
CA PHE A 73 -12.04 -4.80 0.57
C PHE A 73 -11.06 -5.81 -0.02
N GLN A 74 -9.96 -5.29 -0.58
CA GLN A 74 -8.83 -6.07 -1.08
C GLN A 74 -7.60 -5.72 -0.22
N ASN A 75 -7.41 -6.50 0.85
CA ASN A 75 -6.36 -6.22 1.83
C ASN A 75 -5.04 -6.87 1.42
N ASN A 76 -3.94 -6.10 1.50
CA ASN A 76 -2.57 -6.56 1.30
C ASN A 76 -1.75 -6.26 2.57
N TYR A 77 -1.17 -7.30 3.17
CA TYR A 77 -0.45 -7.20 4.45
C TYR A 77 1.00 -7.62 4.29
N ASP A 78 1.91 -6.67 4.45
CA ASP A 78 3.36 -6.93 4.45
C ASP A 78 4.10 -5.88 5.29
N SER A 79 5.44 -5.87 5.26
CA SER A 79 6.20 -4.77 5.83
C SER A 79 5.86 -3.45 5.14
N SER A 80 5.87 -2.35 5.87
CA SER A 80 5.57 -1.03 5.29
C SER A 80 6.53 -0.68 4.15
N GLY A 81 7.80 -1.13 4.23
CA GLY A 81 8.78 -0.93 3.16
C GLY A 81 8.43 -1.71 1.89
N THR A 82 8.02 -2.98 2.01
CA THR A 82 7.58 -3.80 0.87
C THR A 82 6.35 -3.20 0.21
N LEU A 83 5.35 -2.79 1.01
CA LEU A 83 4.12 -2.19 0.50
C LEU A 83 4.39 -0.85 -0.21
N MET A 84 5.27 -0.02 0.36
CA MET A 84 5.72 1.21 -0.29
C MET A 84 6.39 0.92 -1.65
N ALA A 85 7.25 -0.09 -1.72
CA ALA A 85 7.90 -0.48 -2.98
C ALA A 85 6.86 -0.91 -4.03
N GLN A 86 5.86 -1.71 -3.65
CA GLN A 86 4.77 -2.09 -4.55
C GLN A 86 3.97 -0.88 -5.05
N ILE A 87 3.70 0.11 -4.20
CA ILE A 87 3.04 1.36 -4.59
C ILE A 87 3.91 2.11 -5.61
N LYS A 88 5.20 2.22 -5.36
CA LYS A 88 6.16 2.85 -6.29
C LYS A 88 6.26 2.12 -7.62
N GLU A 89 6.02 0.82 -7.65
CA GLU A 89 5.94 -0.01 -8.86
C GLU A 89 4.58 0.05 -9.56
N GLY A 90 3.64 0.87 -9.05
CA GLY A 90 2.34 1.11 -9.66
C GLY A 90 1.21 0.19 -9.17
N ALA A 91 1.39 -0.52 -8.06
CA ALA A 91 0.30 -1.28 -7.48
C ALA A 91 -0.84 -0.36 -7.03
N LYS A 92 -2.07 -0.74 -7.39
CA LYS A 92 -3.26 0.01 -6.99
C LYS A 92 -3.43 -0.06 -5.47
N CYS A 93 -3.35 1.08 -4.82
CA CYS A 93 -3.56 1.24 -3.39
C CYS A 93 -4.47 2.45 -3.15
N ASN A 94 -5.61 2.24 -2.50
CA ASN A 94 -6.52 3.33 -2.16
C ASN A 94 -6.22 3.88 -0.77
N ILE A 95 -5.81 3.02 0.17
CA ILE A 95 -5.49 3.42 1.54
C ILE A 95 -4.22 2.68 1.99
N PHE A 96 -3.24 3.41 2.49
CA PHE A 96 -2.01 2.84 3.02
C PHE A 96 -1.86 3.11 4.52
N PHE A 97 -1.77 2.03 5.31
CA PHE A 97 -1.47 2.09 6.75
C PHE A 97 -0.02 1.68 6.99
N SER A 98 0.85 2.66 7.11
CA SER A 98 2.26 2.44 7.40
C SER A 98 2.53 2.38 8.90
N ALA A 99 3.37 1.44 9.35
CA ALA A 99 3.91 1.43 10.71
C ALA A 99 5.11 2.36 10.89
N GLY A 100 5.59 2.99 9.82
CA GLY A 100 6.73 3.90 9.84
C GLY A 100 6.45 5.21 9.13
N VAL A 101 6.88 6.31 9.73
CA VAL A 101 6.75 7.65 9.18
C VAL A 101 7.58 7.81 7.90
N ALA A 102 8.80 7.25 7.87
CA ALA A 102 9.71 7.38 6.73
C ALA A 102 9.11 6.88 5.41
N GLN A 103 8.33 5.80 5.43
CA GLN A 103 7.67 5.27 4.25
C GLN A 103 6.57 6.22 3.72
N MET A 104 5.87 6.90 4.62
CA MET A 104 4.89 7.92 4.24
C MET A 104 5.58 9.17 3.70
N ASP A 105 6.67 9.60 4.33
CA ASP A 105 7.47 10.75 3.87
C ASP A 105 8.03 10.50 2.47
N GLU A 106 8.49 9.29 2.20
CA GLU A 106 9.03 8.89 0.89
C GLU A 106 7.93 8.94 -0.19
N LEU A 107 6.73 8.43 0.09
CA LEU A 107 5.62 8.49 -0.87
C LEU A 107 5.09 9.92 -1.09
N GLN A 108 5.09 10.74 -0.05
CA GLN A 108 4.55 12.10 -0.12
C GLN A 108 5.53 13.08 -0.77
N ASN A 109 6.83 12.98 -0.44
CA ASN A 109 7.82 13.99 -0.77
C ASN A 109 8.96 13.49 -1.68
N GLY A 110 9.23 12.17 -1.66
CA GLY A 110 10.39 11.57 -2.33
C GLY A 110 10.07 10.78 -3.59
N TYR A 111 8.81 10.50 -3.83
CA TYR A 111 8.32 9.80 -5.03
C TYR A 111 7.48 10.75 -5.88
N GLU A 112 6.93 10.27 -7.01
CA GLU A 112 6.15 11.13 -7.92
C GLU A 112 5.14 12.00 -7.17
N ALA A 113 5.18 13.29 -7.41
CA ALA A 113 4.26 14.24 -6.79
C ALA A 113 2.80 13.82 -7.07
N GLY A 114 2.00 13.70 -6.00
CA GLY A 114 0.61 13.26 -6.09
C GLY A 114 0.38 11.78 -5.80
N SER A 115 1.40 11.02 -5.35
CA SER A 115 1.22 9.63 -4.90
C SER A 115 0.35 9.55 -3.64
N VAL A 116 0.38 10.58 -2.81
CA VAL A 116 -0.50 10.76 -1.66
C VAL A 116 -1.39 11.96 -1.94
N VAL A 117 -2.71 11.77 -1.84
CA VAL A 117 -3.67 12.86 -2.04
C VAL A 117 -3.46 13.89 -0.93
N ASP A 118 -3.39 15.17 -1.30
CA ASP A 118 -3.16 16.27 -0.38
C ASP A 118 -4.17 16.23 0.78
N ASP A 119 -3.70 16.58 1.97
CA ASP A 119 -4.48 16.66 3.22
C ASP A 119 -5.15 15.34 3.69
N THR A 120 -4.78 14.18 3.08
CA THR A 120 -5.33 12.89 3.49
C THR A 120 -4.43 12.10 4.44
N ARG A 121 -3.18 12.53 4.65
CA ARG A 121 -2.26 11.89 5.58
C ARG A 121 -2.64 12.22 7.02
N VAL A 122 -2.77 11.19 7.85
CA VAL A 122 -3.09 11.29 9.27
C VAL A 122 -2.13 10.46 10.09
N ASP A 123 -1.55 11.03 11.14
CA ASP A 123 -0.82 10.28 12.16
C ASP A 123 -1.83 9.70 13.16
N LEU A 124 -2.24 8.46 12.89
CA LEU A 124 -3.39 7.84 13.54
C LEU A 124 -3.07 7.31 14.93
N LEU A 125 -1.90 6.68 15.11
CA LEU A 125 -1.51 5.95 16.32
C LEU A 125 -0.02 6.14 16.61
N ASN A 126 0.32 6.08 17.90
CA ASN A 126 1.70 5.97 18.35
C ASN A 126 2.09 4.50 18.51
N ASN A 127 3.31 4.15 18.13
CA ASN A 127 3.86 2.82 18.30
C ASN A 127 5.11 2.86 19.20
N GLN A 128 5.42 1.76 19.86
CA GLN A 128 6.60 1.60 20.71
C GLN A 128 7.30 0.29 20.42
N VAL A 129 8.63 0.31 20.37
CA VAL A 129 9.45 -0.90 20.31
C VAL A 129 9.59 -1.47 21.71
N CYS A 130 9.34 -2.76 21.85
CA CYS A 130 9.48 -3.47 23.11
C CYS A 130 10.58 -4.51 23.02
N LEU A 131 11.37 -4.63 24.09
CA LEU A 131 12.25 -5.77 24.30
C LEU A 131 11.42 -6.91 24.90
N VAL A 132 11.43 -8.06 24.25
CA VAL A 132 10.73 -9.25 24.72
C VAL A 132 11.67 -10.41 24.94
N THR A 133 11.40 -11.23 25.95
CA THR A 133 12.08 -12.48 26.19
C THR A 133 11.06 -13.62 26.25
N TYR A 134 11.47 -14.81 25.81
CA TYR A 134 10.59 -15.97 25.93
C TYR A 134 10.38 -16.32 27.41
N LYS A 135 9.15 -16.63 27.80
CA LYS A 135 8.83 -17.07 29.16
C LYS A 135 9.66 -18.29 29.52
N ASN A 136 10.33 -18.26 30.66
CA ASN A 136 11.24 -19.31 31.14
C ASN A 136 12.51 -19.51 30.28
N SER A 137 12.94 -18.49 29.55
CA SER A 137 14.18 -18.54 28.73
C SER A 137 15.47 -18.69 29.58
N GLY A 138 15.40 -18.41 30.87
CA GLY A 138 16.58 -18.37 31.73
C GLY A 138 17.57 -17.25 31.38
N THR A 139 17.15 -16.28 30.59
CA THR A 139 18.01 -15.16 30.23
C THR A 139 18.32 -14.26 31.42
N ALA A 140 19.53 -13.71 31.44
CA ALA A 140 19.93 -12.68 32.41
C ALA A 140 19.46 -11.27 32.02
N VAL A 141 18.76 -11.12 30.88
CA VAL A 141 18.23 -9.84 30.40
C VAL A 141 16.91 -9.56 31.11
N THR A 142 16.88 -8.55 31.96
CA THR A 142 15.71 -8.10 32.72
C THR A 142 15.26 -6.70 32.32
N SER A 143 16.10 -5.97 31.62
CA SER A 143 15.84 -4.60 31.16
C SER A 143 16.56 -4.33 29.84
N PHE A 144 16.27 -3.22 29.21
CA PHE A 144 16.98 -2.79 28.02
C PHE A 144 18.48 -2.56 28.28
N ALA A 145 18.86 -2.08 29.48
CA ALA A 145 20.25 -1.88 29.87
C ALA A 145 21.05 -3.21 29.96
N ASP A 146 20.38 -4.32 30.13
CA ASP A 146 20.99 -5.65 30.24
C ASP A 146 21.13 -6.38 28.90
N ILE A 147 20.78 -5.75 27.79
CA ILE A 147 20.69 -6.41 26.48
C ILE A 147 22.01 -7.10 26.06
N SER A 148 23.14 -6.56 26.48
CA SER A 148 24.47 -7.15 26.25
C SER A 148 24.71 -8.50 26.96
N LYS A 149 23.85 -8.85 27.94
CA LYS A 149 23.89 -10.15 28.61
C LYS A 149 23.16 -11.24 27.80
N ALA A 150 22.48 -10.89 26.72
CA ALA A 150 21.82 -11.85 25.86
C ALA A 150 22.83 -12.72 25.13
N LYS A 151 22.64 -14.04 25.17
CA LYS A 151 23.45 -14.98 24.38
C LYS A 151 23.13 -14.89 22.89
N ASN A 152 21.85 -14.67 22.58
CA ASN A 152 21.32 -14.52 21.23
C ASN A 152 20.25 -13.44 21.24
N MET A 153 20.18 -12.68 20.18
CA MET A 153 19.18 -11.64 19.98
C MET A 153 18.67 -11.71 18.53
N ALA A 154 17.38 -11.62 18.35
CA ALA A 154 16.77 -11.46 17.04
C ALA A 154 16.36 -9.99 16.84
N LEU A 155 16.81 -9.41 15.75
CA LEU A 155 16.45 -8.06 15.31
C LEU A 155 15.76 -8.16 13.96
N ALA A 156 14.81 -7.28 13.72
CA ALA A 156 14.25 -7.11 12.40
C ALA A 156 15.27 -6.38 11.48
N ASP A 157 15.12 -6.61 10.19
CA ASP A 157 15.93 -5.96 9.17
C ASP A 157 15.75 -4.43 9.20
N GLY A 158 16.79 -3.67 8.79
CA GLY A 158 16.75 -2.20 8.77
C GLY A 158 15.79 -1.60 7.76
N THR A 159 15.30 -2.38 6.82
CA THR A 159 14.29 -1.93 5.85
C THR A 159 12.86 -1.91 6.40
N VAL A 160 12.63 -2.55 7.56
CA VAL A 160 11.31 -2.54 8.20
C VAL A 160 11.27 -1.60 9.41
N PRO A 161 10.13 -0.94 9.70
CA PRO A 161 10.04 0.09 10.74
C PRO A 161 10.54 -0.35 12.10
N VAL A 162 10.16 -1.54 12.58
CA VAL A 162 10.61 -2.04 13.89
C VAL A 162 12.14 -2.23 13.95
N GLY A 163 12.77 -2.63 12.84
CA GLY A 163 14.23 -2.72 12.75
C GLY A 163 14.91 -1.36 12.80
N GLN A 164 14.36 -0.37 12.11
CA GLN A 164 14.82 1.02 12.12
C GLN A 164 14.74 1.59 13.55
N TYR A 165 13.58 1.51 14.18
CA TYR A 165 13.38 2.04 15.54
C TYR A 165 14.25 1.32 16.58
N THR A 166 14.50 0.02 16.41
CA THR A 166 15.41 -0.71 17.29
C THR A 166 16.84 -0.18 17.17
N ARG A 167 17.32 0.08 15.95
CA ARG A 167 18.65 0.67 15.75
C ARG A 167 18.76 2.04 16.35
N VAL A 168 17.76 2.89 16.13
CA VAL A 168 17.69 4.21 16.78
C VAL A 168 17.76 4.09 18.30
N ALA A 169 17.02 3.16 18.90
CA ALA A 169 17.04 2.94 20.35
C ALA A 169 18.39 2.49 20.87
N LEU A 170 19.09 1.58 20.13
CA LEU A 170 20.42 1.10 20.49
C LEU A 170 21.48 2.20 20.39
N VAL A 171 21.45 3.03 19.35
CA VAL A 171 22.35 4.16 19.18
C VAL A 171 22.12 5.23 20.26
N ASN A 172 20.86 5.62 20.48
CA ASN A 172 20.51 6.63 21.50
C ASN A 172 20.89 6.20 22.91
N SER A 173 20.86 4.89 23.20
CA SER A 173 21.31 4.33 24.47
C SER A 173 22.83 4.09 24.55
N LYS A 174 23.58 4.44 23.49
CA LYS A 174 25.03 4.25 23.39
C LYS A 174 25.47 2.78 23.53
N MET A 175 24.61 1.86 23.17
CA MET A 175 24.92 0.41 23.16
C MET A 175 25.65 -0.02 21.90
N VAL A 176 25.43 0.72 20.81
CA VAL A 176 26.16 0.59 19.55
C VAL A 176 26.57 1.98 19.06
N GLU A 177 27.65 2.04 18.33
CA GLU A 177 28.03 3.25 17.59
C GLU A 177 27.16 3.37 16.33
N GLY A 178 26.87 4.59 15.92
CA GLY A 178 26.08 4.85 14.73
C GLY A 178 25.42 6.23 14.75
N ASP A 179 24.68 6.51 13.69
CA ASP A 179 23.90 7.73 13.53
C ASP A 179 22.40 7.39 13.63
N ALA A 180 21.75 7.85 14.69
CA ALA A 180 20.32 7.61 14.90
C ALA A 180 19.43 8.22 13.81
N SER A 181 19.94 9.17 13.01
CA SER A 181 19.23 9.72 11.85
C SER A 181 19.32 8.81 10.61
N LYS A 182 20.18 7.78 10.64
CA LYS A 182 20.38 6.82 9.56
C LYS A 182 20.20 5.39 10.06
N PRO A 183 19.01 5.01 10.47
CA PRO A 183 18.74 3.74 11.15
C PRO A 183 18.88 2.49 10.26
N GLN A 184 19.26 2.65 9.03
CA GLN A 184 19.43 1.53 8.09
C GLN A 184 20.90 1.05 7.99
N ASP A 185 21.86 1.82 8.50
CA ASP A 185 23.29 1.53 8.45
C ASP A 185 23.73 0.57 9.58
#